data_b25f4cc3f963b374fc3708e2e1528217
#
_entry.id   b25f4cc3f963b374fc3708e2e1528217
#
_cell.length_a   1.000
_cell.length_b   1.000
_cell.length_c   1.000
_cell.angle_alpha   90.00
_cell.angle_beta   90.00
_cell.angle_gamma   90.00
#
_symmetry.space_group_name_H-M   'P 1'
#
loop_
_entity.id
_entity.type
_entity.pdbx_description
1 polymer ?
#
loop_
_entity_poly.entity_id
_entity_poly.type
_entity_poly.pdbx_seq_one_letter_code
_entity_poly.pdbx_strand_id
1 'polypeptide(L)'
;MCRHLGYVGPTVSVGEMLTAGTHSLRTQAWAPRDMRGGGTINADGFGVAWWRAVEQADTQNPSTTGEPPVGAAAASTVIASRYRNSAPIWTDPAVEEVLTQLHSTAVLGSIRSATVGMPVERAACAPFTSAQWAFSHNGSVPNWRNVITAASSDLDNAATRFGATRLFETIQLLEAESPTDAATLWVLLRQLLTAVSPDGFVDSPGTALALLASGVLKHAPAARLNFLLGDGETLWATTVHHALSALVTDTFAVLASEPYDDDPNWQSIPDRSLVVARPGKLTIDPLPDSTKGASR
;
A
#
# COMPACT_ATOMS: atom_id res chain seq x y z
N MET A 1 9.84 -7.10 -12.21
CA MET A 1 9.91 -6.11 -11.09
C MET A 1 8.59 -5.36 -11.07
N CYS A 2 7.85 -5.39 -9.96
CA CYS A 2 6.55 -4.71 -9.85
C CYS A 2 6.70 -3.19 -9.96
N ARG A 3 5.59 -2.49 -10.19
CA ARG A 3 5.46 -1.02 -10.11
C ARG A 3 4.19 -0.69 -9.37
N HIS A 4 4.16 0.46 -8.73
CA HIS A 4 2.96 0.99 -8.09
C HIS A 4 2.87 2.51 -8.22
N LEU A 5 1.65 3.01 -8.06
CA LEU A 5 1.28 4.41 -8.04
C LEU A 5 0.20 4.62 -7.00
N GLY A 6 0.33 5.65 -6.17
CA GLY A 6 -0.71 6.15 -5.27
C GLY A 6 -1.01 7.60 -5.55
N TYR A 7 -2.28 7.97 -5.52
CA TYR A 7 -2.81 9.31 -5.70
C TYR A 7 -3.79 9.66 -4.59
N VAL A 8 -3.73 10.88 -4.09
CA VAL A 8 -4.76 11.49 -3.23
C VAL A 8 -4.93 12.95 -3.64
N GLY A 9 -6.18 13.42 -3.77
CA GLY A 9 -6.47 14.78 -4.22
C GLY A 9 -7.91 14.96 -4.72
N PRO A 10 -8.17 15.91 -5.62
CA PRO A 10 -9.45 16.05 -6.29
C PRO A 10 -9.89 14.75 -6.97
N THR A 11 -11.20 14.61 -7.15
CA THR A 11 -11.77 13.43 -7.82
C THR A 11 -11.20 13.21 -9.21
N VAL A 12 -10.68 12.01 -9.47
CA VAL A 12 -10.12 11.58 -10.76
C VAL A 12 -10.76 10.27 -11.22
N SER A 13 -10.66 9.98 -12.52
CA SER A 13 -11.02 8.68 -13.08
C SER A 13 -10.00 7.61 -12.65
N VAL A 14 -10.47 6.50 -12.12
CA VAL A 14 -9.63 5.38 -11.68
C VAL A 14 -8.84 4.76 -12.84
N GLY A 15 -9.49 4.59 -14.00
CA GLY A 15 -8.83 4.05 -15.20
C GLY A 15 -7.81 5.00 -15.78
N GLU A 16 -8.11 6.30 -15.81
CA GLU A 16 -7.17 7.30 -16.32
C GLU A 16 -5.91 7.38 -15.46
N MET A 17 -6.00 7.22 -14.13
CA MET A 17 -4.80 7.17 -13.27
C MET A 17 -3.85 6.03 -13.62
N LEU A 18 -4.34 4.97 -14.26
CA LEU A 18 -3.50 3.85 -14.71
C LEU A 18 -2.93 4.06 -16.12
N THR A 19 -3.59 4.88 -16.95
CA THR A 19 -3.34 4.96 -18.41
C THR A 19 -2.89 6.34 -18.88
N ALA A 20 -3.16 7.40 -18.13
CA ALA A 20 -2.80 8.77 -18.50
C ALA A 20 -1.29 9.05 -18.34
N GLY A 21 -0.80 10.01 -19.14
CA GLY A 21 0.60 10.42 -19.18
C GLY A 21 1.43 9.62 -20.19
N THR A 22 2.52 10.24 -20.62
CA THR A 22 3.46 9.66 -21.62
C THR A 22 4.10 8.38 -21.13
N HIS A 23 4.15 8.18 -19.81
CA HIS A 23 4.80 7.07 -19.14
C HIS A 23 3.91 6.46 -18.04
N SER A 24 2.63 6.30 -18.37
CA SER A 24 1.61 5.76 -17.46
C SER A 24 2.01 4.44 -16.81
N LEU A 25 1.35 4.07 -15.71
CA LEU A 25 1.57 2.77 -15.06
C LEU A 25 1.38 1.62 -16.05
N ARG A 26 0.41 1.73 -17.00
CA ARG A 26 0.24 0.77 -18.09
C ARG A 26 1.47 0.70 -18.99
N THR A 27 2.04 1.83 -19.39
CA THR A 27 3.26 1.88 -20.22
C THR A 27 4.45 1.27 -19.49
N GLN A 28 4.61 1.55 -18.20
CA GLN A 28 5.66 0.97 -17.35
C GLN A 28 5.58 -0.57 -17.26
N ALA A 29 4.44 -1.17 -17.63
CA ALA A 29 4.31 -2.62 -17.64
C ALA A 29 5.22 -3.31 -18.66
N TRP A 30 5.57 -2.64 -19.77
CA TRP A 30 6.47 -3.19 -20.80
C TRP A 30 7.67 -2.29 -21.13
N ALA A 31 7.65 -1.02 -20.77
CA ALA A 31 8.70 -0.05 -21.05
C ALA A 31 9.07 0.81 -19.84
N PRO A 32 9.44 0.19 -18.70
CA PRO A 32 9.90 0.95 -17.55
C PRO A 32 11.21 1.68 -17.85
N ARG A 33 11.42 2.88 -17.29
CA ARG A 33 12.65 3.69 -17.45
C ARG A 33 13.68 3.38 -16.36
N ASP A 34 13.26 3.12 -15.12
CA ASP A 34 14.15 2.80 -13.99
C ASP A 34 14.07 1.31 -13.63
N MET A 35 15.07 0.56 -14.06
CA MET A 35 15.12 -0.89 -13.92
C MET A 35 16.28 -1.32 -13.04
N ARG A 36 16.06 -1.37 -11.72
CA ARG A 36 17.05 -1.83 -10.77
C ARG A 36 16.94 -3.35 -10.57
N GLY A 37 17.91 -4.10 -11.07
CA GLY A 37 17.98 -5.56 -10.86
C GLY A 37 17.34 -6.44 -11.93
N GLY A 38 17.10 -5.91 -13.15
CA GLY A 38 16.66 -6.66 -14.33
C GLY A 38 15.15 -6.93 -14.39
N GLY A 39 14.70 -7.44 -15.54
CA GLY A 39 13.29 -7.72 -15.84
C GLY A 39 12.59 -6.51 -16.48
N THR A 40 12.10 -6.67 -17.71
CA THR A 40 11.54 -5.56 -18.50
C THR A 40 10.02 -5.57 -18.54
N ILE A 41 9.36 -6.69 -18.23
CA ILE A 41 7.93 -6.86 -18.43
C ILE A 41 7.25 -7.23 -17.13
N ASN A 42 6.14 -6.54 -16.81
CA ASN A 42 5.26 -6.80 -15.67
C ASN A 42 3.94 -7.38 -16.19
N ALA A 43 3.97 -8.68 -16.58
CA ALA A 43 2.88 -9.36 -17.25
C ALA A 43 2.09 -10.33 -16.35
N ASP A 44 2.43 -10.43 -15.06
CA ASP A 44 1.88 -11.43 -14.15
C ASP A 44 0.74 -10.88 -13.28
N GLY A 45 0.05 -9.89 -13.83
CA GLY A 45 -1.13 -9.30 -13.26
C GLY A 45 -1.00 -7.82 -12.86
N PHE A 46 -2.15 -7.26 -12.49
CA PHE A 46 -2.28 -5.89 -11.99
C PHE A 46 -3.46 -5.78 -11.04
N GLY A 47 -3.56 -4.62 -10.42
CA GLY A 47 -4.76 -4.25 -9.68
C GLY A 47 -4.80 -2.77 -9.38
N VAL A 48 -5.98 -2.31 -8.98
CA VAL A 48 -6.24 -0.95 -8.57
C VAL A 48 -7.21 -0.95 -7.38
N ALA A 49 -6.94 -0.10 -6.40
CA ALA A 49 -7.87 0.25 -5.34
C ALA A 49 -8.31 1.70 -5.50
N TRP A 50 -9.54 1.99 -5.08
CA TRP A 50 -10.12 3.32 -5.00
C TRP A 50 -11.00 3.42 -3.76
N TRP A 51 -11.23 4.62 -3.28
CA TRP A 51 -11.98 4.85 -2.04
C TRP A 51 -13.38 5.38 -2.35
N ARG A 52 -14.33 4.91 -1.58
CA ARG A 52 -15.72 5.36 -1.64
C ARG A 52 -16.30 5.54 -0.25
N ALA A 53 -17.16 6.54 -0.10
CA ALA A 53 -17.97 6.68 1.09
C ALA A 53 -19.05 5.58 1.11
N VAL A 54 -19.27 4.99 2.28
CA VAL A 54 -20.38 4.06 2.54
C VAL A 54 -21.20 4.63 3.67
N GLU A 55 -22.48 4.87 3.41
CA GLU A 55 -23.42 5.22 4.47
C GLU A 55 -23.54 4.00 5.41
N GLN A 56 -23.34 4.21 6.69
CA GLN A 56 -23.66 3.19 7.67
C GLN A 56 -25.18 3.05 7.68
N ALA A 57 -25.70 1.91 7.19
CA ALA A 57 -27.07 1.56 7.43
C ALA A 57 -27.29 1.50 8.95
N ASP A 58 -28.17 2.34 9.45
CA ASP A 58 -28.57 2.34 10.85
C ASP A 58 -29.02 0.93 11.25
N THR A 59 -28.17 0.19 11.94
CA THR A 59 -28.54 -1.06 12.61
C THR A 59 -29.21 -0.74 13.95
N GLN A 60 -30.00 0.31 14.03
CA GLN A 60 -30.85 0.56 15.19
C GLN A 60 -32.18 -0.17 15.03
N ASN A 61 -32.36 -1.10 15.94
CA ASN A 61 -33.52 -1.84 16.35
C ASN A 61 -34.88 -1.29 15.85
N PRO A 62 -35.75 -2.08 15.18
CA PRO A 62 -37.03 -1.61 14.62
C PRO A 62 -38.14 -1.45 15.69
N SER A 63 -37.87 -0.91 16.86
CA SER A 63 -38.84 -0.81 17.94
C SER A 63 -38.95 0.57 18.61
N THR A 64 -38.79 1.67 17.85
CA THR A 64 -39.25 2.98 18.31
C THR A 64 -39.82 3.76 17.12
N THR A 65 -41.15 3.93 17.15
CA THR A 65 -41.90 4.81 16.26
C THR A 65 -41.62 6.27 16.67
N GLY A 66 -40.49 6.82 16.22
CA GLY A 66 -40.15 8.23 16.36
C GLY A 66 -39.52 8.68 15.04
N GLU A 67 -40.02 9.80 14.48
CA GLU A 67 -39.46 10.45 13.32
C GLU A 67 -37.96 10.73 13.56
N PRO A 68 -37.06 10.47 12.55
CA PRO A 68 -35.64 10.75 12.68
C PRO A 68 -35.44 12.26 12.86
N PRO A 69 -34.49 12.70 13.72
CA PRO A 69 -34.16 14.10 13.88
C PRO A 69 -33.63 14.66 12.57
N VAL A 70 -34.29 15.67 12.03
CA VAL A 70 -33.88 16.42 10.84
C VAL A 70 -32.50 17.04 11.14
N GLY A 71 -31.43 16.55 10.48
CA GLY A 71 -30.10 17.15 10.52
C GLY A 71 -28.95 16.30 11.05
N ALA A 72 -29.13 15.04 11.43
CA ALA A 72 -28.02 14.16 11.69
C ALA A 72 -27.40 13.70 10.35
N ALA A 73 -26.24 14.27 9.98
CA ALA A 73 -25.45 13.74 8.89
C ALA A 73 -25.06 12.30 9.24
N ALA A 74 -25.50 11.32 8.46
CA ALA A 74 -25.10 9.93 8.61
C ALA A 74 -23.57 9.87 8.55
N ALA A 75 -22.94 9.27 9.55
CA ALA A 75 -21.50 9.10 9.57
C ALA A 75 -21.12 8.21 8.38
N SER A 76 -20.49 8.79 7.36
CA SER A 76 -19.99 8.05 6.21
C SER A 76 -18.63 7.44 6.55
N THR A 77 -18.51 6.13 6.42
CA THR A 77 -17.24 5.44 6.55
C THR A 77 -16.59 5.31 5.17
N VAL A 78 -15.35 5.72 5.05
CA VAL A 78 -14.57 5.56 3.81
C VAL A 78 -14.00 4.15 3.77
N ILE A 79 -14.23 3.43 2.68
CA ILE A 79 -13.69 2.09 2.46
C ILE A 79 -12.92 2.00 1.14
N ALA A 80 -11.90 1.15 1.12
CA ALA A 80 -11.16 0.81 -0.08
C ALA A 80 -11.89 -0.31 -0.84
N SER A 81 -12.25 -0.04 -2.09
CA SER A 81 -12.70 -1.03 -3.07
C SER A 81 -11.54 -1.40 -3.99
N ARG A 82 -11.59 -2.57 -4.64
CA ARG A 82 -10.49 -2.98 -5.53
C ARG A 82 -10.96 -3.78 -6.73
N TYR A 83 -10.18 -3.70 -7.81
CA TYR A 83 -10.21 -4.59 -8.96
C TYR A 83 -8.83 -5.21 -9.15
N ARG A 84 -8.74 -6.51 -9.48
CA ARG A 84 -7.49 -7.24 -9.73
C ARG A 84 -7.67 -8.26 -10.84
N ASN A 85 -6.64 -8.40 -11.67
CA ASN A 85 -6.56 -9.45 -12.70
C ASN A 85 -5.14 -10.03 -12.74
N SER A 86 -5.02 -11.34 -12.99
CA SER A 86 -3.73 -12.01 -13.21
C SER A 86 -3.20 -11.87 -14.65
N ALA A 87 -4.02 -11.36 -15.56
CA ALA A 87 -3.58 -11.00 -16.91
C ALA A 87 -2.80 -9.68 -16.93
N PRO A 88 -1.97 -9.44 -17.95
CA PRO A 88 -1.31 -8.17 -18.14
C PRO A 88 -2.32 -7.01 -18.26
N ILE A 89 -1.99 -5.85 -17.66
CA ILE A 89 -2.87 -4.67 -17.65
C ILE A 89 -3.31 -4.21 -19.06
N TRP A 90 -2.47 -4.37 -20.07
CA TRP A 90 -2.76 -3.97 -21.45
C TRP A 90 -3.68 -4.92 -22.22
N THR A 91 -4.01 -6.08 -21.64
CA THR A 91 -4.91 -7.07 -22.25
C THR A 91 -6.33 -7.05 -21.64
N ASP A 92 -6.53 -6.30 -20.57
CA ASP A 92 -7.80 -6.27 -19.85
C ASP A 92 -8.66 -5.09 -20.30
N PRO A 93 -9.77 -5.32 -21.04
CA PRO A 93 -10.63 -4.25 -21.51
C PRO A 93 -11.27 -3.46 -20.37
N ALA A 94 -11.41 -4.03 -19.18
CA ALA A 94 -11.97 -3.32 -18.04
C ALA A 94 -11.18 -2.04 -17.68
N VAL A 95 -9.90 -1.98 -18.01
CA VAL A 95 -9.04 -0.82 -17.74
C VAL A 95 -9.54 0.42 -18.48
N GLU A 96 -9.99 0.28 -19.71
CA GLU A 96 -10.47 1.39 -20.55
C GLU A 96 -12.00 1.53 -20.55
N GLU A 97 -12.74 0.43 -20.39
CA GLU A 97 -14.19 0.42 -20.54
C GLU A 97 -14.95 0.59 -19.21
N VAL A 98 -14.41 0.05 -18.10
CA VAL A 98 -15.09 0.02 -16.80
C VAL A 98 -14.42 0.95 -15.80
N LEU A 99 -13.10 0.82 -15.61
CA LEU A 99 -12.38 1.59 -14.59
C LEU A 99 -12.36 3.09 -14.88
N THR A 100 -12.50 3.50 -16.14
CA THR A 100 -12.64 4.91 -16.52
C THR A 100 -13.94 5.53 -16.06
N GLN A 101 -14.98 4.74 -15.84
CA GLN A 101 -16.30 5.19 -15.34
C GLN A 101 -16.30 5.37 -13.81
N LEU A 102 -15.32 4.79 -13.12
CA LEU A 102 -15.18 4.91 -11.66
C LEU A 102 -14.37 6.16 -11.31
N HIS A 103 -14.85 6.90 -10.33
CA HIS A 103 -14.23 8.13 -9.87
C HIS A 103 -13.95 8.08 -8.38
N SER A 104 -12.79 8.61 -7.96
CA SER A 104 -12.39 8.63 -6.55
C SER A 104 -11.43 9.79 -6.27
N THR A 105 -11.40 10.22 -5.03
CA THR A 105 -10.41 11.17 -4.50
C THR A 105 -9.06 10.53 -4.19
N ALA A 106 -9.00 9.20 -4.22
CA ALA A 106 -7.75 8.47 -4.02
C ALA A 106 -7.73 7.18 -4.87
N VAL A 107 -6.55 6.87 -5.41
CA VAL A 107 -6.31 5.68 -6.24
C VAL A 107 -4.96 5.08 -5.87
N LEU A 108 -4.90 3.74 -5.77
CA LEU A 108 -3.64 3.00 -5.62
C LEU A 108 -3.59 1.89 -6.67
N GLY A 109 -2.72 2.05 -7.67
CA GLY A 109 -2.50 1.08 -8.75
C GLY A 109 -1.21 0.29 -8.59
N SER A 110 -1.21 -0.96 -9.06
CA SER A 110 -0.03 -1.83 -9.06
C SER A 110 -0.01 -2.75 -10.27
N ILE A 111 1.16 -2.95 -10.85
CA ILE A 111 1.45 -3.96 -11.87
C ILE A 111 2.50 -4.94 -11.35
N ARG A 112 2.38 -6.20 -11.77
CA ARG A 112 3.12 -7.30 -11.16
C ARG A 112 4.03 -8.00 -12.16
N SER A 113 5.24 -8.32 -11.67
CA SER A 113 6.11 -9.36 -12.21
C SER A 113 6.37 -10.37 -11.10
N ALA A 114 5.92 -11.60 -11.27
CA ALA A 114 6.09 -12.64 -10.27
C ALA A 114 7.55 -13.08 -10.17
N THR A 115 8.05 -13.23 -8.95
CA THR A 115 9.33 -13.92 -8.74
C THR A 115 9.18 -15.39 -9.09
N VAL A 116 10.22 -15.99 -9.65
CA VAL A 116 10.23 -17.42 -10.00
C VAL A 116 9.80 -18.27 -8.80
N GLY A 117 8.81 -19.15 -9.02
CA GLY A 117 8.22 -19.99 -7.98
C GLY A 117 7.06 -19.37 -7.22
N MET A 118 6.70 -18.11 -7.49
CA MET A 118 5.49 -17.48 -6.95
C MET A 118 4.28 -17.74 -7.86
N PRO A 119 3.05 -17.87 -7.30
CA PRO A 119 1.86 -18.10 -8.09
C PRO A 119 1.54 -16.89 -8.98
N VAL A 120 1.07 -17.16 -10.21
CA VAL A 120 0.49 -16.16 -11.10
C VAL A 120 -1.03 -16.31 -11.02
N GLU A 121 -1.62 -15.60 -10.10
CA GLU A 121 -3.06 -15.66 -9.80
C GLU A 121 -3.59 -14.31 -9.32
N ARG A 122 -4.89 -14.08 -9.44
CA ARG A 122 -5.55 -12.84 -9.03
C ARG A 122 -5.32 -12.51 -7.55
N ALA A 123 -5.32 -13.52 -6.69
CA ALA A 123 -5.12 -13.36 -5.25
C ALA A 123 -3.72 -12.84 -4.89
N ALA A 124 -2.72 -13.10 -5.75
CA ALA A 124 -1.35 -12.62 -5.58
C ALA A 124 -1.13 -11.18 -6.06
N CYS A 125 -2.11 -10.57 -6.76
CA CYS A 125 -1.99 -9.21 -7.27
C CYS A 125 -2.33 -8.18 -6.18
N ALA A 126 -1.46 -7.19 -5.99
CA ALA A 126 -1.77 -6.00 -5.20
C ALA A 126 -2.71 -5.05 -6.00
N PRO A 127 -3.45 -4.14 -5.35
CA PRO A 127 -3.47 -3.84 -3.93
C PRO A 127 -4.21 -4.88 -3.08
N PHE A 128 -3.69 -5.10 -1.87
CA PHE A 128 -4.41 -5.79 -0.80
C PHE A 128 -5.21 -4.76 0.00
N THR A 129 -6.45 -5.08 0.39
CA THR A 129 -7.33 -4.10 1.05
C THR A 129 -7.95 -4.66 2.33
N SER A 130 -8.19 -3.76 3.31
CA SER A 130 -8.97 -4.03 4.52
C SER A 130 -9.53 -2.72 5.06
N ALA A 131 -10.84 -2.63 5.25
CA ALA A 131 -11.52 -1.39 5.64
C ALA A 131 -11.08 -0.21 4.74
N GLN A 132 -10.53 0.87 5.32
CA GLN A 132 -10.02 2.02 4.57
C GLN A 132 -8.63 1.83 3.98
N TRP A 133 -7.94 0.75 4.27
CA TRP A 133 -6.54 0.56 3.88
C TRP A 133 -6.38 -0.15 2.55
N ALA A 134 -5.44 0.32 1.73
CA ALA A 134 -4.94 -0.38 0.56
C ALA A 134 -3.41 -0.42 0.58
N PHE A 135 -2.82 -1.56 0.22
CA PHE A 135 -1.37 -1.83 0.31
C PHE A 135 -0.82 -2.47 -0.95
N SER A 136 0.37 -2.04 -1.34
CA SER A 136 1.16 -2.64 -2.42
C SER A 136 2.62 -2.81 -2.00
N HIS A 137 3.24 -3.88 -2.45
CA HIS A 137 4.67 -4.17 -2.29
C HIS A 137 5.35 -4.29 -3.65
N ASN A 138 6.24 -3.36 -3.97
CA ASN A 138 7.17 -3.46 -5.09
C ASN A 138 8.52 -3.93 -4.55
N GLY A 139 8.80 -5.21 -4.66
CA GLY A 139 10.02 -5.79 -4.12
C GLY A 139 9.99 -7.30 -4.02
N SER A 140 10.86 -7.85 -3.17
CA SER A 140 10.87 -9.26 -2.83
C SER A 140 11.66 -9.51 -1.53
N VAL A 141 11.24 -10.52 -0.76
CA VAL A 141 11.92 -10.96 0.46
C VAL A 141 12.52 -12.35 0.20
N PRO A 142 13.85 -12.49 0.12
CA PRO A 142 14.49 -13.80 0.02
C PRO A 142 14.11 -14.68 1.21
N ASN A 143 13.81 -15.96 0.97
CA ASN A 143 13.38 -16.92 2.01
C ASN A 143 12.25 -16.38 2.91
N TRP A 144 11.28 -15.72 2.30
CA TRP A 144 10.27 -14.88 2.96
C TRP A 144 9.53 -15.58 4.13
N ARG A 145 9.26 -16.90 4.01
CA ARG A 145 8.56 -17.62 5.10
C ARG A 145 9.32 -17.56 6.41
N ASN A 146 10.62 -17.87 6.38
CA ASN A 146 11.46 -17.85 7.58
C ASN A 146 11.71 -16.41 8.05
N VAL A 147 11.98 -15.50 7.12
CA VAL A 147 12.27 -14.09 7.40
C VAL A 147 11.06 -13.40 8.05
N ILE A 148 9.86 -13.56 7.49
CA ILE A 148 8.65 -12.93 8.02
C ILE A 148 8.26 -13.53 9.37
N THR A 149 8.44 -14.85 9.57
CA THR A 149 8.23 -15.50 10.88
C THR A 149 9.19 -14.95 11.93
N ALA A 150 10.47 -14.80 11.61
CA ALA A 150 11.45 -14.22 12.53
C ALA A 150 11.15 -12.75 12.85
N ALA A 151 10.81 -11.95 11.82
CA ALA A 151 10.45 -10.55 11.98
C ALA A 151 9.20 -10.38 12.86
N SER A 152 8.16 -11.18 12.67
CA SER A 152 6.95 -11.13 13.51
C SER A 152 7.25 -11.46 14.97
N SER A 153 8.08 -12.45 15.24
CA SER A 153 8.51 -12.81 16.61
C SER A 153 9.29 -11.67 17.27
N ASP A 154 10.19 -11.01 16.55
CA ASP A 154 10.96 -9.88 17.07
C ASP A 154 10.07 -8.68 17.38
N LEU A 155 9.11 -8.38 16.52
CA LEU A 155 8.15 -7.29 16.73
C LEU A 155 7.22 -7.58 17.92
N ASP A 156 6.73 -8.80 18.08
CA ASP A 156 5.97 -9.22 19.26
C ASP A 156 6.77 -9.05 20.55
N ASN A 157 8.03 -9.49 20.55
CA ASN A 157 8.90 -9.35 21.71
C ASN A 157 9.20 -7.87 22.02
N ALA A 158 9.33 -7.01 21.02
CA ALA A 158 9.51 -5.58 21.20
C ALA A 158 8.25 -4.91 21.77
N ALA A 159 7.08 -5.21 21.22
CA ALA A 159 5.80 -4.70 21.70
C ALA A 159 5.52 -5.13 23.16
N THR A 160 5.80 -6.38 23.50
CA THR A 160 5.66 -6.88 24.89
C THR A 160 6.57 -6.13 25.86
N ARG A 161 7.82 -5.84 25.47
CA ARG A 161 8.73 -5.02 26.30
C ARG A 161 8.24 -3.59 26.48
N PHE A 162 7.47 -3.08 25.53
CA PHE A 162 6.83 -1.76 25.62
C PHE A 162 5.50 -1.81 26.43
N GLY A 163 5.10 -2.97 26.93
CA GLY A 163 3.88 -3.15 27.70
C GLY A 163 2.63 -3.44 26.86
N ALA A 164 2.79 -3.64 25.55
CA ALA A 164 1.68 -4.00 24.66
C ALA A 164 1.34 -5.51 24.79
N THR A 165 0.10 -5.85 24.48
CA THR A 165 -0.30 -7.23 24.26
C THR A 165 0.36 -7.77 22.98
N ARG A 166 0.36 -9.09 22.80
CA ARG A 166 0.85 -9.76 21.59
C ARG A 166 0.20 -9.16 20.34
N LEU A 167 1.03 -8.79 19.36
CA LEU A 167 0.58 -8.16 18.09
C LEU A 167 0.10 -9.18 17.09
N PHE A 168 0.76 -10.36 17.02
CA PHE A 168 0.54 -11.33 15.97
C PHE A 168 0.07 -12.67 16.53
N GLU A 169 -1.01 -13.19 15.97
CA GLU A 169 -1.47 -14.55 16.21
C GLU A 169 -1.13 -15.42 15.00
N THR A 170 -0.66 -16.65 15.27
CA THR A 170 -0.23 -17.58 14.21
C THR A 170 -1.36 -17.88 13.23
N ILE A 171 -2.62 -17.94 13.69
CA ILE A 171 -3.77 -18.22 12.84
C ILE A 171 -3.98 -17.13 11.80
N GLN A 172 -3.65 -15.88 12.11
CA GLN A 172 -3.83 -14.76 11.20
C GLN A 172 -2.86 -14.80 10.01
N LEU A 173 -1.69 -15.43 10.16
CA LEU A 173 -0.77 -15.63 9.04
C LEU A 173 -1.35 -16.60 7.99
N LEU A 174 -2.29 -17.45 8.36
CA LEU A 174 -3.01 -18.35 7.45
C LEU A 174 -4.07 -17.61 6.63
N GLU A 175 -4.41 -16.37 7.00
CA GLU A 175 -5.37 -15.52 6.27
C GLU A 175 -4.76 -14.79 5.07
N ALA A 176 -3.48 -15.01 4.76
CA ALA A 176 -2.86 -14.43 3.58
C ALA A 176 -3.60 -14.89 2.32
N GLU A 177 -4.04 -13.94 1.49
CA GLU A 177 -4.87 -14.20 0.30
C GLU A 177 -4.15 -15.08 -0.75
N SER A 178 -2.81 -15.11 -0.72
CA SER A 178 -1.96 -15.90 -1.60
C SER A 178 -0.66 -16.26 -0.86
N PRO A 179 0.00 -17.39 -1.18
CA PRO A 179 1.27 -17.79 -0.58
C PRO A 179 2.46 -16.99 -1.15
N THR A 180 2.41 -15.66 -1.00
CA THR A 180 3.45 -14.71 -1.41
C THR A 180 3.95 -13.88 -0.23
N ASP A 181 5.17 -13.35 -0.36
CA ASP A 181 5.72 -12.39 0.59
C ASP A 181 4.82 -11.16 0.74
N ALA A 182 4.35 -10.59 -0.37
CA ALA A 182 3.49 -9.41 -0.36
C ALA A 182 2.17 -9.62 0.39
N ALA A 183 1.47 -10.74 0.16
CA ALA A 183 0.22 -11.05 0.84
C ALA A 183 0.45 -11.31 2.35
N THR A 184 1.56 -11.96 2.72
CA THR A 184 1.90 -12.23 4.12
C THR A 184 2.34 -10.95 4.85
N LEU A 185 3.14 -10.08 4.19
CA LEU A 185 3.50 -8.77 4.73
C LEU A 185 2.25 -7.91 4.98
N TRP A 186 1.25 -7.99 4.09
CA TRP A 186 -0.03 -7.31 4.30
C TRP A 186 -0.74 -7.77 5.58
N VAL A 187 -0.74 -9.08 5.86
CA VAL A 187 -1.34 -9.60 7.11
C VAL A 187 -0.67 -9.00 8.33
N LEU A 188 0.67 -8.93 8.37
CA LEU A 188 1.38 -8.31 9.49
C LEU A 188 1.13 -6.81 9.58
N LEU A 189 1.19 -6.10 8.44
CA LEU A 189 0.95 -4.66 8.43
C LEU A 189 -0.45 -4.31 8.93
N ARG A 190 -1.47 -5.05 8.50
CA ARG A 190 -2.85 -4.87 8.96
C ARG A 190 -2.99 -4.96 10.48
N GLN A 191 -2.26 -5.87 11.11
CA GLN A 191 -2.27 -6.02 12.56
C GLN A 191 -1.53 -4.87 13.26
N LEU A 192 -0.39 -4.44 12.72
CA LEU A 192 0.29 -3.24 13.20
C LEU A 192 -0.60 -2.00 13.08
N LEU A 193 -1.34 -1.85 11.98
CA LEU A 193 -2.29 -0.74 11.80
C LEU A 193 -3.45 -0.78 12.80
N THR A 194 -3.92 -1.97 13.18
CA THR A 194 -4.95 -2.12 14.22
C THR A 194 -4.41 -1.75 15.63
N ALA A 195 -3.12 -1.90 15.85
CA ALA A 195 -2.44 -1.57 17.10
C ALA A 195 -1.99 -0.10 17.20
N VAL A 196 -2.30 0.74 16.21
CA VAL A 196 -1.93 2.16 16.23
C VAL A 196 -2.62 2.88 17.38
N SER A 197 -1.80 3.50 18.25
CA SER A 197 -2.25 4.32 19.37
C SER A 197 -1.21 5.43 19.62
N PRO A 198 -1.63 6.68 19.87
CA PRO A 198 -0.69 7.82 20.04
C PRO A 198 0.43 7.60 21.05
N ASP A 199 0.15 6.86 22.13
CA ASP A 199 1.12 6.53 23.19
C ASP A 199 1.58 5.06 23.11
N GLY A 200 1.26 4.35 22.02
CA GLY A 200 1.54 2.92 21.84
C GLY A 200 2.89 2.62 21.24
N PHE A 201 3.22 1.32 21.17
CA PHE A 201 4.38 0.80 20.45
C PHE A 201 4.34 1.17 18.96
N VAL A 202 3.16 1.27 18.38
CA VAL A 202 2.90 1.77 17.04
C VAL A 202 2.12 3.07 17.19
N ASP A 203 2.77 4.22 16.98
CA ASP A 203 2.16 5.55 17.18
C ASP A 203 1.48 6.11 15.92
N SER A 204 1.82 5.57 14.75
CA SER A 204 1.30 6.03 13.47
C SER A 204 1.35 4.94 12.39
N PRO A 205 0.59 5.09 11.29
CA PRO A 205 0.72 4.20 10.12
C PRO A 205 2.12 4.21 9.50
N GLY A 206 2.82 5.35 9.54
CA GLY A 206 4.21 5.46 9.12
C GLY A 206 5.14 4.60 9.97
N THR A 207 4.95 4.62 11.29
CA THR A 207 5.68 3.76 12.24
C THR A 207 5.39 2.28 11.99
N ALA A 208 4.14 1.91 11.70
CA ALA A 208 3.78 0.54 11.33
C ALA A 208 4.59 0.04 10.12
N LEU A 209 4.67 0.86 9.06
CA LEU A 209 5.46 0.56 7.86
C LEU A 209 6.96 0.46 8.16
N ALA A 210 7.50 1.40 8.93
CA ALA A 210 8.91 1.44 9.30
C ALA A 210 9.32 0.23 10.15
N LEU A 211 8.49 -0.14 11.13
CA LEU A 211 8.72 -1.33 11.98
C LEU A 211 8.71 -2.61 11.15
N LEU A 212 7.73 -2.77 10.23
CA LEU A 212 7.67 -3.93 9.36
C LEU A 212 8.89 -4.01 8.46
N ALA A 213 9.26 -2.91 7.79
CA ALA A 213 10.43 -2.87 6.90
C ALA A 213 11.73 -3.16 7.66
N SER A 214 11.95 -2.51 8.81
CA SER A 214 13.15 -2.71 9.62
C SER A 214 13.22 -4.12 10.21
N GLY A 215 12.09 -4.69 10.63
CA GLY A 215 12.01 -6.07 11.12
C GLY A 215 12.39 -7.07 10.03
N VAL A 216 11.94 -6.89 8.80
CA VAL A 216 12.32 -7.74 7.67
C VAL A 216 13.81 -7.56 7.32
N LEU A 217 14.30 -6.32 7.25
CA LEU A 217 15.70 -6.01 6.91
C LEU A 217 16.70 -6.59 7.92
N LYS A 218 16.32 -6.71 9.18
CA LYS A 218 17.14 -7.35 10.22
C LYS A 218 17.48 -8.81 9.87
N HIS A 219 16.55 -9.54 9.27
CA HIS A 219 16.70 -10.95 8.91
C HIS A 219 17.04 -11.18 7.43
N ALA A 220 16.78 -10.21 6.58
CA ALA A 220 17.08 -10.22 5.16
C ALA A 220 17.57 -8.85 4.68
N PRO A 221 18.84 -8.49 4.90
CA PRO A 221 19.40 -7.18 4.50
C PRO A 221 19.33 -6.93 2.98
N ALA A 222 19.22 -7.98 2.18
CA ALA A 222 19.07 -7.92 0.71
C ALA A 222 17.61 -7.85 0.25
N ALA A 223 16.64 -7.80 1.17
CA ALA A 223 15.23 -7.62 0.80
C ALA A 223 15.01 -6.25 0.13
N ARG A 224 14.08 -6.24 -0.81
CA ARG A 224 13.63 -5.04 -1.51
C ARG A 224 12.22 -4.72 -1.03
N LEU A 225 12.05 -3.57 -0.40
CA LEU A 225 10.85 -3.26 0.39
C LEU A 225 10.32 -1.86 0.05
N ASN A 226 9.93 -1.63 -1.21
CA ASN A 226 9.14 -0.45 -1.54
C ASN A 226 7.67 -0.77 -1.24
N PHE A 227 7.23 -0.35 -0.08
CA PHE A 227 5.84 -0.41 0.34
C PHE A 227 5.11 0.86 -0.11
N LEU A 228 3.84 0.73 -0.43
CA LEU A 228 2.93 1.84 -0.64
C LEU A 228 1.60 1.51 0.06
N LEU A 229 1.20 2.37 0.98
CA LEU A 229 -0.03 2.28 1.77
C LEU A 229 -0.85 3.54 1.56
N GLY A 230 -2.16 3.41 1.49
CA GLY A 230 -3.10 4.53 1.47
C GLY A 230 -4.34 4.25 2.32
N ASP A 231 -4.95 5.31 2.85
CA ASP A 231 -6.23 5.27 3.60
C ASP A 231 -7.35 6.06 2.91
N GLY A 232 -7.06 6.67 1.75
CA GLY A 232 -7.97 7.54 1.02
C GLY A 232 -7.70 9.03 1.18
N GLU A 233 -6.83 9.43 2.13
CA GLU A 233 -6.47 10.82 2.40
C GLU A 233 -4.95 11.04 2.43
N THR A 234 -4.21 10.03 2.82
CA THR A 234 -2.75 10.08 2.98
C THR A 234 -2.12 8.85 2.33
N LEU A 235 -0.93 9.06 1.77
CA LEU A 235 -0.07 8.01 1.27
C LEU A 235 1.17 7.87 2.15
N TRP A 236 1.52 6.65 2.52
CA TRP A 236 2.77 6.30 3.18
C TRP A 236 3.56 5.35 2.29
N ALA A 237 4.86 5.51 2.25
CA ALA A 237 5.72 4.61 1.48
C ALA A 237 7.06 4.37 2.18
N THR A 238 7.70 3.25 1.85
CA THR A 238 9.11 3.01 2.14
C THR A 238 9.87 2.85 0.84
N THR A 239 11.15 3.25 0.84
CA THR A 239 12.08 3.00 -0.26
C THR A 239 13.20 2.12 0.23
N VAL A 240 13.28 0.89 -0.28
CA VAL A 240 14.43 0.01 -0.08
C VAL A 240 14.77 -0.65 -1.40
N HIS A 241 15.82 -0.16 -2.03
CA HIS A 241 16.37 -0.61 -3.30
C HIS A 241 15.69 -0.05 -4.56
N HIS A 242 14.35 -0.07 -4.68
CA HIS A 242 13.69 0.43 -5.88
C HIS A 242 13.47 1.94 -5.83
N ALA A 243 13.35 2.56 -7.01
CA ALA A 243 13.01 3.96 -7.11
C ALA A 243 11.60 4.25 -6.61
N LEU A 244 11.43 5.45 -6.11
CA LEU A 244 10.15 6.09 -5.84
C LEU A 244 10.29 7.57 -6.17
N SER A 245 9.26 8.14 -6.78
CA SER A 245 9.15 9.57 -7.06
C SER A 245 7.88 10.13 -6.43
N ALA A 246 7.93 11.38 -6.02
CA ALA A 246 6.80 12.11 -5.47
C ALA A 246 6.49 13.34 -6.32
N LEU A 247 5.21 13.64 -6.52
CA LEU A 247 4.70 14.90 -7.05
C LEU A 247 3.63 15.40 -6.07
N VAL A 248 3.93 16.49 -5.35
CA VAL A 248 3.03 17.04 -4.33
C VAL A 248 2.77 18.50 -4.63
N THR A 249 1.51 18.85 -4.71
CA THR A 249 1.01 20.22 -4.85
C THR A 249 0.08 20.56 -3.69
N ASP A 250 -0.42 21.78 -3.62
CA ASP A 250 -1.39 22.18 -2.59
C ASP A 250 -2.70 21.38 -2.67
N THR A 251 -3.03 20.81 -3.84
CA THR A 251 -4.32 20.16 -4.09
C THR A 251 -4.24 18.65 -4.19
N PHE A 252 -3.10 18.07 -4.55
CA PHE A 252 -2.94 16.62 -4.67
C PHE A 252 -1.52 16.14 -4.29
N ALA A 253 -1.40 14.86 -4.03
CA ALA A 253 -0.14 14.17 -3.86
C ALA A 253 -0.13 12.84 -4.63
N VAL A 254 1.01 12.55 -5.26
CA VAL A 254 1.30 11.29 -5.96
C VAL A 254 2.60 10.70 -5.46
N LEU A 255 2.60 9.40 -5.20
CA LEU A 255 3.80 8.59 -5.04
C LEU A 255 3.80 7.52 -6.13
N ALA A 256 4.85 7.44 -6.93
CA ALA A 256 4.93 6.49 -8.03
C ALA A 256 6.33 5.87 -8.15
N SER A 257 6.41 4.62 -8.59
CA SER A 257 7.69 3.95 -8.86
C SER A 257 8.55 4.72 -9.85
N GLU A 258 7.91 5.40 -10.80
CA GLU A 258 8.51 6.31 -11.79
C GLU A 258 7.52 7.44 -12.09
N PRO A 259 7.99 8.65 -12.46
CA PRO A 259 7.12 9.69 -13.03
C PRO A 259 6.28 9.14 -14.18
N TYR A 260 4.98 9.39 -14.18
CA TYR A 260 4.09 8.94 -15.25
C TYR A 260 3.94 9.97 -16.39
N ASP A 261 4.48 11.18 -16.19
CA ASP A 261 4.53 12.28 -17.17
C ASP A 261 5.87 13.01 -17.06
N ASP A 262 5.99 14.09 -17.81
CA ASP A 262 7.21 14.90 -17.88
C ASP A 262 7.11 16.20 -17.03
N ASP A 263 6.26 16.23 -15.98
CA ASP A 263 6.17 17.37 -15.06
C ASP A 263 7.53 17.59 -14.37
N PRO A 264 8.13 18.79 -14.45
CA PRO A 264 9.45 19.06 -13.87
C PRO A 264 9.46 19.06 -12.32
N ASN A 265 8.31 19.06 -11.68
CA ASN A 265 8.19 19.09 -10.22
C ASN A 265 8.27 17.68 -9.57
N TRP A 266 8.41 16.62 -10.35
CA TRP A 266 8.68 15.32 -9.80
C TRP A 266 9.97 15.30 -8.99
N GLN A 267 9.88 14.84 -7.75
CA GLN A 267 11.00 14.69 -6.83
C GLN A 267 11.36 13.22 -6.65
N SER A 268 12.62 12.85 -6.92
CA SER A 268 13.13 11.51 -6.62
C SER A 268 13.31 11.35 -5.11
N ILE A 269 12.86 10.26 -4.55
CA ILE A 269 12.97 9.93 -3.13
C ILE A 269 14.28 9.15 -2.88
N PRO A 270 15.08 9.54 -1.88
CA PRO A 270 16.28 8.81 -1.49
C PRO A 270 15.97 7.36 -1.07
N ASP A 271 16.93 6.47 -1.29
CA ASP A 271 16.84 5.10 -0.77
C ASP A 271 16.81 5.08 0.77
N ARG A 272 16.20 4.06 1.36
CA ARG A 272 16.01 3.90 2.81
C ARG A 272 15.29 5.07 3.46
N SER A 273 14.19 5.49 2.85
CA SER A 273 13.31 6.54 3.36
C SER A 273 11.94 6.00 3.76
N LEU A 274 11.36 6.61 4.78
CA LEU A 274 9.93 6.61 5.08
C LEU A 274 9.34 7.90 4.51
N VAL A 275 8.29 7.78 3.73
CA VAL A 275 7.63 8.89 3.05
C VAL A 275 6.20 9.01 3.52
N VAL A 276 5.76 10.23 3.81
CA VAL A 276 4.35 10.57 4.05
C VAL A 276 3.97 11.70 3.11
N ALA A 277 2.95 11.46 2.28
CA ALA A 277 2.49 12.43 1.29
C ALA A 277 0.97 12.63 1.36
N ARG A 278 0.57 13.90 1.34
CA ARG A 278 -0.82 14.35 1.22
C ARG A 278 -0.82 15.72 0.52
N PRO A 279 -1.97 16.22 0.03
CA PRO A 279 -2.04 17.56 -0.53
C PRO A 279 -1.38 18.60 0.38
N GLY A 280 -0.49 19.43 -0.19
CA GLY A 280 0.27 20.46 0.50
C GLY A 280 1.39 19.96 1.43
N LYS A 281 1.61 18.65 1.56
CA LYS A 281 2.62 18.15 2.51
C LYS A 281 3.33 16.89 2.02
N LEU A 282 4.67 16.98 1.97
CA LEU A 282 5.56 15.83 1.77
C LEU A 282 6.57 15.77 2.93
N THR A 283 6.67 14.61 3.58
CA THR A 283 7.69 14.35 4.61
C THR A 283 8.53 13.17 4.17
N ILE A 284 9.83 13.29 4.26
CA ILE A 284 10.81 12.25 3.89
C ILE A 284 11.78 12.11 5.06
N ASP A 285 11.68 11.00 5.78
CA ASP A 285 12.52 10.70 6.93
C ASP A 285 13.38 9.46 6.63
N PRO A 286 14.60 9.36 7.17
CA PRO A 286 15.37 8.13 7.08
C PRO A 286 14.60 6.95 7.70
N LEU A 287 14.59 5.81 7.01
CA LEU A 287 14.05 4.58 7.59
C LEU A 287 14.94 4.16 8.78
N PRO A 288 14.37 3.87 9.97
CA PRO A 288 15.16 3.50 11.13
C PRO A 288 16.10 2.31 10.87
N ASP A 289 17.36 2.45 11.23
CA ASP A 289 18.34 1.36 11.15
C ASP A 289 17.96 0.23 12.12
N SER A 290 17.77 -0.97 11.60
CA SER A 290 17.51 -2.19 12.39
C SER A 290 18.66 -2.57 13.34
N THR A 291 19.84 -1.95 13.17
CA THR A 291 21.07 -2.23 13.96
C THR A 291 21.23 -1.35 15.19
N LYS A 292 20.53 -0.22 15.25
CA LYS A 292 20.54 0.63 16.45
C LYS A 292 19.31 0.26 17.29
N GLY A 293 19.53 -0.72 18.19
CA GLY A 293 18.52 -1.07 19.19
C GLY A 293 18.02 0.16 19.91
N ALA A 294 16.72 0.17 20.19
CA ALA A 294 16.05 1.19 20.98
C ALA A 294 16.80 1.36 22.32
N SER A 295 17.70 2.32 22.36
CA SER A 295 18.25 2.86 23.61
C SER A 295 17.47 4.14 23.90
N ARG A 296 16.36 3.98 24.59
CA ARG A 296 15.76 4.99 25.48
C ARG A 296 15.11 4.30 26.65
#